data_a3d276eea67f254ae895176efb8d7f19
#
_entry.id   a3d276eea67f254ae895176efb8d7f19
#
_cell.length_a   1.000
_cell.length_b   1.000
_cell.length_c   1.000
_cell.angle_alpha   90.00
_cell.angle_beta   90.00
_cell.angle_gamma   90.00
#
_symmetry.space_group_name_H-M   'P 1'
#
loop_
_entity.id
_entity.type
_entity.pdbx_description
1 polymer ?
#
loop_
_entity_poly.entity_id
_entity_poly.type
_entity_poly.pdbx_seq_one_letter_code
_entity_poly.pdbx_strand_id
1 'polypeptide(L)'
;MKRIEYALAALLLLCSCQEKIDYWMTDAATATMDRIVGEYALESAEWSEGRIDLNDDGISDSDFLTELSTALGGRLDYMDHLNVDMDETFAYKVRIVWECRVAQLYIYPNWRSEVWWEPYSLYEAFEIEADGTFPQSLTFPGREFEDDMGYKKQLYVFKDIVCEFKDFDVLSIKAETVFYDYSSESVQRGTVTYFFKCVSGKGKSPVAELVEVSEIGI
;
A
#
# COMPACT_ATOMS: atom_id res chain seq x y z
N MET A 1 33.15 -19.29 -45.30
CA MET A 1 33.08 -17.97 -44.60
C MET A 1 31.72 -17.69 -43.98
N LYS A 2 30.58 -17.76 -44.69
CA LYS A 2 29.26 -17.46 -44.15
C LYS A 2 28.83 -18.25 -42.90
N ARG A 3 29.28 -19.50 -42.69
CA ARG A 3 28.93 -20.31 -41.50
C ARG A 3 29.59 -19.85 -40.20
N ILE A 4 30.75 -19.19 -40.29
CA ILE A 4 31.46 -18.66 -39.11
C ILE A 4 30.78 -17.38 -38.60
N GLU A 5 30.24 -16.56 -39.51
CA GLU A 5 29.53 -15.32 -39.16
C GLU A 5 28.23 -15.60 -38.38
N TYR A 6 27.48 -16.66 -38.74
CA TYR A 6 26.26 -17.07 -38.01
C TYR A 6 26.57 -17.67 -36.64
N ALA A 7 27.70 -18.39 -36.51
CA ALA A 7 28.11 -18.92 -35.21
C ALA A 7 28.55 -17.82 -34.26
N LEU A 8 29.22 -16.76 -34.74
CA LEU A 8 29.61 -15.61 -33.94
C LEU A 8 28.39 -14.76 -33.50
N ALA A 9 27.43 -14.57 -34.41
CA ALA A 9 26.16 -13.86 -34.08
C ALA A 9 25.32 -14.62 -33.06
N ALA A 10 25.25 -15.96 -33.16
CA ALA A 10 24.56 -16.79 -32.18
C ALA A 10 25.24 -16.76 -30.79
N LEU A 11 26.58 -16.71 -30.74
CA LEU A 11 27.36 -16.61 -29.51
C LEU A 11 27.14 -15.26 -28.81
N LEU A 12 27.09 -14.16 -29.58
CA LEU A 12 26.81 -12.82 -29.06
C LEU A 12 25.38 -12.69 -28.52
N LEU A 13 24.40 -13.34 -29.12
CA LEU A 13 23.03 -13.38 -28.66
C LEU A 13 22.89 -14.20 -27.35
N LEU A 14 23.65 -15.26 -27.19
CA LEU A 14 23.66 -16.07 -25.97
C LEU A 14 24.33 -15.32 -24.80
N CYS A 15 25.40 -14.57 -25.04
CA CYS A 15 26.03 -13.73 -24.03
C CYS A 15 25.13 -12.58 -23.57
N SER A 16 24.34 -11.97 -24.48
CA SER A 16 23.44 -10.89 -24.10
C SER A 16 22.24 -11.36 -23.27
N CYS A 17 21.88 -12.64 -23.34
CA CYS A 17 20.86 -13.23 -22.48
C CYS A 17 21.38 -13.57 -21.06
N GLN A 18 22.67 -13.90 -20.94
CA GLN A 18 23.27 -14.23 -19.65
C GLN A 18 23.44 -12.99 -18.75
N GLU A 19 23.82 -11.85 -19.30
CA GLU A 19 23.92 -10.60 -18.53
C GLU A 19 22.58 -10.16 -17.90
N LYS A 20 21.45 -10.49 -18.53
CA LYS A 20 20.12 -10.15 -17.97
C LYS A 20 19.70 -11.04 -16.81
N ILE A 21 20.16 -12.30 -16.75
CA ILE A 21 19.79 -13.25 -15.70
C ILE A 21 20.58 -12.94 -14.43
N ASP A 22 21.84 -12.54 -14.52
CA ASP A 22 22.68 -12.18 -13.37
C ASP A 22 22.26 -10.84 -12.71
N TYR A 23 21.49 -10.00 -13.43
CA TYR A 23 21.03 -8.70 -12.96
C TYR A 23 20.05 -8.80 -11.75
N TRP A 24 19.24 -9.84 -11.67
CA TRP A 24 18.18 -9.99 -10.69
C TRP A 24 18.62 -10.56 -9.33
N MET A 25 19.86 -10.99 -9.25
CA MET A 25 20.41 -11.70 -8.09
C MET A 25 21.59 -10.96 -7.46
N THR A 26 21.64 -9.63 -7.58
CA THR A 26 22.71 -8.88 -6.91
C THR A 26 22.53 -8.87 -5.41
N ASP A 27 23.63 -8.97 -4.67
CA ASP A 27 23.62 -8.91 -3.21
C ASP A 27 22.96 -7.63 -2.68
N ALA A 28 23.13 -6.51 -3.39
CA ALA A 28 22.54 -5.22 -3.02
C ALA A 28 21.00 -5.23 -3.13
N ALA A 29 20.47 -5.72 -4.24
CA ALA A 29 19.00 -5.85 -4.42
C ALA A 29 18.40 -6.82 -3.42
N THR A 30 19.04 -7.98 -3.19
CA THR A 30 18.61 -8.96 -2.19
C THR A 30 18.61 -8.36 -0.79
N ALA A 31 19.66 -7.66 -0.39
CA ALA A 31 19.75 -7.01 0.92
C ALA A 31 18.66 -5.95 1.13
N THR A 32 18.27 -5.22 0.07
CA THR A 32 17.15 -4.27 0.12
C THR A 32 15.82 -4.99 0.28
N MET A 33 15.56 -6.04 -0.52
CA MET A 33 14.35 -6.86 -0.39
C MET A 33 14.19 -7.42 1.02
N ASP A 34 15.24 -8.01 1.60
CA ASP A 34 15.23 -8.59 2.93
C ASP A 34 14.88 -7.56 4.03
N ARG A 35 15.06 -6.27 3.74
CA ARG A 35 14.75 -5.19 4.68
C ARG A 35 13.34 -4.64 4.55
N ILE A 36 12.75 -4.65 3.35
CA ILE A 36 11.44 -4.03 3.09
C ILE A 36 10.30 -5.05 2.96
N VAL A 37 10.60 -6.29 2.58
CA VAL A 37 9.58 -7.35 2.46
C VAL A 37 9.15 -7.82 3.84
N GLY A 38 7.84 -7.87 4.06
CA GLY A 38 7.28 -8.31 5.34
C GLY A 38 5.87 -7.80 5.58
N GLU A 39 5.36 -8.14 6.74
CA GLU A 39 4.10 -7.67 7.27
C GLU A 39 4.33 -6.40 8.09
N TYR A 40 3.48 -5.40 7.87
CA TYR A 40 3.51 -4.10 8.53
C TYR A 40 2.20 -3.91 9.30
N ALA A 41 2.29 -3.69 10.59
CA ALA A 41 1.15 -3.39 11.45
C ALA A 41 0.88 -1.88 11.49
N LEU A 42 -0.39 -1.50 11.49
CA LEU A 42 -0.82 -0.12 11.67
C LEU A 42 -0.53 0.33 13.11
N GLU A 43 0.31 1.35 13.28
CA GLU A 43 0.65 1.90 14.60
C GLU A 43 -0.18 3.13 14.96
N SER A 44 -0.43 4.00 13.96
CA SER A 44 -1.20 5.23 14.17
C SER A 44 -1.83 5.71 12.87
N ALA A 45 -2.80 6.60 13.01
CA ALA A 45 -3.36 7.34 11.90
C ALA A 45 -3.62 8.79 12.32
N GLU A 46 -3.44 9.72 11.39
CA GLU A 46 -3.60 11.15 11.62
C GLU A 46 -4.60 11.74 10.63
N TRP A 47 -5.45 12.63 11.12
CA TRP A 47 -6.37 13.43 10.34
C TRP A 47 -5.89 14.89 10.28
N SER A 48 -5.79 15.46 9.08
CA SER A 48 -5.21 16.80 8.88
C SER A 48 -6.01 17.93 9.53
N GLU A 49 -7.31 17.75 9.68
CA GLU A 49 -8.21 18.77 10.27
C GLU A 49 -8.28 18.69 11.81
N GLY A 50 -7.50 17.77 12.39
CA GLY A 50 -7.27 17.66 13.82
C GLY A 50 -8.29 16.79 14.53
N ARG A 51 -9.47 17.32 14.87
CA ARG A 51 -10.49 16.60 15.64
C ARG A 51 -11.70 16.26 14.79
N ILE A 52 -12.28 15.08 15.05
CA ILE A 52 -13.47 14.61 14.33
C ILE A 52 -14.28 13.65 15.24
N ASP A 53 -15.59 13.61 15.05
CA ASP A 53 -16.48 12.59 15.62
C ASP A 53 -16.97 11.68 14.48
N LEU A 54 -16.37 10.51 14.35
CA LEU A 54 -16.73 9.51 13.34
C LEU A 54 -17.70 8.47 13.85
N ASN A 55 -17.77 8.29 15.18
CA ASN A 55 -18.49 7.20 15.84
C ASN A 55 -19.87 7.61 16.37
N ASP A 56 -20.23 8.92 16.22
CA ASP A 56 -21.52 9.47 16.59
C ASP A 56 -21.81 9.44 18.11
N ASP A 57 -20.78 9.59 18.93
CA ASP A 57 -20.94 9.69 20.38
C ASP A 57 -21.07 11.15 20.86
N GLY A 58 -20.95 12.12 19.97
CA GLY A 58 -21.02 13.55 20.21
C GLY A 58 -19.70 14.16 20.71
N ILE A 59 -18.61 13.42 20.69
CA ILE A 59 -17.30 13.85 21.17
C ILE A 59 -16.31 13.82 20.01
N SER A 60 -15.87 14.99 19.52
CA SER A 60 -14.77 15.03 18.57
C SER A 60 -13.44 14.73 19.27
N ASP A 61 -12.70 13.76 18.79
CA ASP A 61 -11.38 13.40 19.32
C ASP A 61 -10.27 13.69 18.30
N SER A 62 -9.05 13.89 18.79
CA SER A 62 -7.83 14.00 18.02
C SER A 62 -7.16 12.63 17.78
N ASP A 63 -7.53 11.60 18.52
CA ASP A 63 -7.11 10.23 18.27
C ASP A 63 -7.96 9.63 17.15
N PHE A 64 -7.56 9.96 15.92
CA PHE A 64 -8.25 9.54 14.71
C PHE A 64 -8.36 8.02 14.58
N LEU A 65 -7.34 7.26 15.02
CA LEU A 65 -7.37 5.80 14.91
C LEU A 65 -8.42 5.19 15.84
N THR A 66 -8.57 5.72 17.03
CA THR A 66 -9.62 5.30 17.98
C THR A 66 -11.01 5.65 17.45
N GLU A 67 -11.20 6.86 16.91
CA GLU A 67 -12.45 7.26 16.26
C GLU A 67 -12.82 6.34 15.10
N LEU A 68 -11.87 6.09 14.19
CA LEU A 68 -12.05 5.21 13.04
C LEU A 68 -12.39 3.77 13.48
N SER A 69 -11.64 3.23 14.45
CA SER A 69 -11.87 1.89 14.97
C SER A 69 -13.26 1.75 15.55
N THR A 70 -13.71 2.72 16.35
CA THR A 70 -15.04 2.72 16.97
C THR A 70 -16.14 2.83 15.91
N ALA A 71 -15.99 3.72 14.93
CA ALA A 71 -16.91 3.86 13.81
C ALA A 71 -17.06 2.59 12.97
N LEU A 72 -16.00 1.78 12.89
CA LEU A 72 -15.98 0.46 12.25
C LEU A 72 -16.45 -0.69 13.17
N GLY A 73 -17.02 -0.37 14.35
CA GLY A 73 -17.53 -1.35 15.30
C GLY A 73 -16.45 -2.09 16.09
N GLY A 74 -15.32 -1.45 16.33
CA GLY A 74 -14.15 -2.01 17.04
C GLY A 74 -13.32 -2.98 16.21
N ARG A 75 -13.50 -2.98 14.89
CA ARG A 75 -12.80 -3.84 13.98
C ARG A 75 -12.10 -3.00 12.91
N LEU A 76 -10.79 -2.86 13.02
CA LEU A 76 -9.99 -2.34 11.91
C LEU A 76 -9.86 -3.39 10.81
N ASP A 77 -10.19 -4.65 11.12
CA ASP A 77 -10.15 -5.84 10.26
C ASP A 77 -8.89 -5.84 9.38
N TYR A 78 -9.03 -5.71 8.09
CA TYR A 78 -7.88 -5.78 7.16
C TYR A 78 -7.04 -4.51 7.09
N MET A 79 -7.46 -3.40 7.76
CA MET A 79 -6.71 -2.13 7.72
C MET A 79 -5.49 -2.14 8.63
N ASP A 80 -5.48 -3.00 9.64
CA ASP A 80 -4.41 -3.09 10.64
C ASP A 80 -3.13 -3.75 10.14
N HIS A 81 -3.19 -4.39 8.97
CA HIS A 81 -2.06 -5.04 8.32
C HIS A 81 -1.86 -4.59 6.86
N LEU A 82 -0.62 -4.36 6.50
CA LEU A 82 -0.16 -4.12 5.15
C LEU A 82 0.96 -5.11 4.85
N ASN A 83 0.95 -5.69 3.65
CA ASN A 83 1.98 -6.60 3.21
C ASN A 83 2.85 -5.95 2.13
N VAL A 84 4.15 -6.10 2.27
CA VAL A 84 5.13 -5.85 1.22
C VAL A 84 5.67 -7.20 0.81
N ASP A 85 5.24 -7.71 -0.34
CA ASP A 85 5.52 -9.06 -0.80
C ASP A 85 6.40 -9.05 -2.05
N MET A 86 7.17 -10.12 -2.24
CA MET A 86 7.83 -10.38 -3.52
C MET A 86 6.78 -10.75 -4.57
N ASP A 87 6.96 -10.28 -5.80
CA ASP A 87 6.14 -10.74 -6.91
C ASP A 87 6.51 -12.19 -7.27
N GLU A 88 5.52 -13.07 -7.32
CA GLU A 88 5.73 -14.49 -7.61
C GLU A 88 6.28 -14.76 -9.02
N THR A 89 6.04 -13.83 -9.94
CA THR A 89 6.44 -13.97 -11.35
C THR A 89 7.79 -13.34 -11.63
N PHE A 90 8.11 -12.25 -10.90
CA PHE A 90 9.31 -11.45 -11.15
C PHE A 90 10.03 -11.17 -9.83
N ALA A 91 11.07 -11.92 -9.55
CA ALA A 91 11.83 -11.85 -8.28
C ALA A 91 12.39 -10.46 -7.92
N TYR A 92 12.44 -9.52 -8.86
CA TYR A 92 12.89 -8.14 -8.67
C TYR A 92 11.75 -7.15 -8.44
N LYS A 93 10.50 -7.61 -8.53
CA LYS A 93 9.32 -6.80 -8.25
C LYS A 93 8.84 -7.06 -6.84
N VAL A 94 8.51 -5.99 -6.18
CA VAL A 94 7.92 -5.99 -4.85
C VAL A 94 6.54 -5.38 -4.96
N ARG A 95 5.58 -5.97 -4.25
CA ARG A 95 4.18 -5.52 -4.23
C ARG A 95 3.82 -4.98 -2.86
N ILE A 96 3.14 -3.85 -2.85
CA ILE A 96 2.43 -3.36 -1.67
C ILE A 96 0.99 -3.80 -1.78
N VAL A 97 0.51 -4.52 -0.77
CA VAL A 97 -0.88 -5.00 -0.68
C VAL A 97 -1.48 -4.49 0.62
N TRP A 98 -2.50 -3.66 0.51
CA TRP A 98 -3.22 -3.15 1.65
C TRP A 98 -4.71 -3.05 1.35
N GLU A 99 -5.53 -3.49 2.29
CA GLU A 99 -6.98 -3.34 2.24
C GLU A 99 -7.43 -2.36 3.30
N CYS A 100 -8.28 -1.41 2.93
CA CYS A 100 -8.82 -0.45 3.89
C CYS A 100 -10.32 -0.23 3.68
N ARG A 101 -10.92 0.48 4.63
CA ARG A 101 -12.30 0.97 4.55
C ARG A 101 -12.28 2.45 4.28
N VAL A 102 -13.02 2.86 3.27
CA VAL A 102 -13.16 4.27 2.86
C VAL A 102 -14.59 4.70 3.06
N ALA A 103 -14.78 5.88 3.63
CA ALA A 103 -16.10 6.43 3.85
C ALA A 103 -16.76 6.80 2.53
N GLN A 104 -17.97 6.31 2.33
CA GLN A 104 -18.92 6.76 1.32
C GLN A 104 -20.06 7.47 2.01
N LEU A 105 -20.22 8.74 1.71
CA LEU A 105 -21.21 9.58 2.38
C LEU A 105 -22.50 9.65 1.58
N TYR A 106 -23.62 9.48 2.26
CA TYR A 106 -24.95 9.76 1.76
C TYR A 106 -25.52 10.93 2.52
N ILE A 107 -25.58 12.10 1.90
CA ILE A 107 -26.01 13.37 2.50
C ILE A 107 -27.44 13.64 2.08
N TYR A 108 -28.33 13.76 3.07
CA TYR A 108 -29.75 14.02 2.85
C TYR A 108 -30.10 15.45 3.29
N PRO A 109 -30.78 16.26 2.44
CA PRO A 109 -31.12 17.65 2.76
C PRO A 109 -31.95 17.85 4.03
N ASN A 110 -32.77 16.85 4.39
CA ASN A 110 -33.73 16.94 5.49
C ASN A 110 -33.63 15.78 6.48
N TRP A 111 -32.60 14.97 6.38
CA TRP A 111 -32.43 13.78 7.20
C TRP A 111 -30.98 13.71 7.66
N ARG A 112 -30.72 12.85 8.65
CA ARG A 112 -29.37 12.56 9.10
C ARG A 112 -28.57 11.90 7.95
N SER A 113 -27.36 12.38 7.75
CA SER A 113 -26.43 11.78 6.79
C SER A 113 -26.00 10.38 7.23
N GLU A 114 -25.70 9.52 6.28
CA GLU A 114 -25.27 8.15 6.52
C GLU A 114 -23.85 7.97 5.98
N VAL A 115 -23.04 7.21 6.72
CA VAL A 115 -21.69 6.81 6.32
C VAL A 115 -21.68 5.31 6.05
N TRP A 116 -21.25 4.95 4.86
CA TRP A 116 -21.02 3.55 4.49
C TRP A 116 -19.53 3.35 4.32
N TRP A 117 -19.00 2.23 4.81
CA TRP A 117 -17.59 1.91 4.76
C TRP A 117 -17.32 0.91 3.63
N GLU A 118 -16.87 1.45 2.50
CA GLU A 118 -16.56 0.66 1.30
C GLU A 118 -15.15 0.07 1.35
N PRO A 119 -14.96 -1.18 0.91
CA PRO A 119 -13.62 -1.73 0.80
C PRO A 119 -12.84 -1.05 -0.32
N TYR A 120 -11.57 -0.78 -0.06
CA TYR A 120 -10.59 -0.33 -1.04
C TYR A 120 -9.33 -1.18 -0.92
N SER A 121 -8.82 -1.66 -2.05
CA SER A 121 -7.60 -2.44 -2.09
C SER A 121 -6.53 -1.66 -2.85
N LEU A 122 -5.43 -1.37 -2.17
CA LEU A 122 -4.20 -0.89 -2.79
C LEU A 122 -3.39 -2.13 -3.17
N TYR A 123 -3.10 -2.26 -4.44
CA TYR A 123 -2.31 -3.36 -4.98
C TYR A 123 -1.37 -2.78 -6.05
N GLU A 124 -0.13 -2.54 -5.68
CA GLU A 124 0.83 -1.88 -6.56
C GLU A 124 2.21 -2.52 -6.46
N ALA A 125 2.88 -2.61 -7.61
CA ALA A 125 4.20 -3.19 -7.71
C ALA A 125 5.25 -2.15 -8.15
N PHE A 126 6.45 -2.27 -7.61
CA PHE A 126 7.62 -1.50 -7.99
C PHE A 126 8.85 -2.40 -8.15
N GLU A 127 9.87 -1.88 -8.80
CA GLU A 127 11.12 -2.62 -9.05
C GLU A 127 12.22 -2.15 -8.09
N ILE A 128 13.07 -3.10 -7.69
CA ILE A 128 14.32 -2.81 -7.00
C ILE A 128 15.43 -2.92 -8.03
N GLU A 129 16.22 -1.87 -8.17
CA GLU A 129 17.33 -1.80 -9.11
C GLU A 129 18.49 -2.69 -8.67
N ALA A 130 19.40 -3.01 -9.60
CA ALA A 130 20.54 -3.89 -9.32
C ALA A 130 21.47 -3.36 -8.22
N ASP A 131 21.55 -2.06 -8.03
CA ASP A 131 22.32 -1.41 -6.96
C ASP A 131 21.58 -1.39 -5.60
N GLY A 132 20.37 -1.97 -5.54
CA GLY A 132 19.51 -2.01 -4.37
C GLY A 132 18.67 -0.76 -4.18
N THR A 133 18.68 0.18 -5.11
CA THR A 133 17.80 1.35 -5.04
C THR A 133 16.37 0.99 -5.40
N PHE A 134 15.40 1.69 -4.83
CA PHE A 134 13.97 1.55 -5.12
C PHE A 134 13.26 2.90 -4.89
N PRO A 135 12.06 3.11 -5.47
CA PRO A 135 11.32 4.33 -5.24
C PRO A 135 10.87 4.45 -3.77
N GLN A 136 11.36 5.48 -3.10
CA GLN A 136 10.99 5.75 -1.69
C GLN A 136 9.55 6.25 -1.56
N SER A 137 8.97 6.75 -2.64
CA SER A 137 7.60 7.27 -2.69
C SER A 137 6.91 6.81 -3.97
N LEU A 138 5.70 6.29 -3.81
CA LEU A 138 4.83 5.83 -4.88
C LEU A 138 3.53 6.64 -4.83
N THR A 139 3.04 7.09 -5.98
CA THR A 139 1.82 7.90 -6.05
C THR A 139 0.78 7.22 -6.90
N PHE A 140 -0.46 7.16 -6.39
CA PHE A 140 -1.59 6.53 -7.05
C PHE A 140 -2.76 7.53 -7.14
N PRO A 141 -3.50 7.57 -8.26
CA PRO A 141 -4.57 8.54 -8.44
C PRO A 141 -5.75 8.33 -7.48
N GLY A 142 -6.01 7.08 -7.10
CA GLY A 142 -7.19 6.73 -6.31
C GLY A 142 -8.51 6.95 -7.05
N ARG A 143 -9.56 7.30 -6.29
CA ARG A 143 -10.91 7.45 -6.84
C ARG A 143 -11.67 8.59 -6.15
N GLU A 144 -12.40 9.37 -6.94
CA GLU A 144 -13.35 10.36 -6.46
C GLU A 144 -14.61 10.29 -7.32
N PHE A 145 -15.78 10.38 -6.69
CA PHE A 145 -17.02 10.66 -7.38
C PHE A 145 -18.01 11.42 -6.49
N GLU A 146 -18.86 12.19 -7.14
CA GLU A 146 -19.96 12.91 -6.53
C GLU A 146 -21.19 12.72 -7.43
N ASP A 147 -22.32 12.31 -6.84
CA ASP A 147 -23.59 12.15 -7.54
C ASP A 147 -24.70 12.85 -6.76
N ASP A 148 -25.39 13.78 -7.41
CA ASP A 148 -26.54 14.49 -6.84
C ASP A 148 -27.83 13.97 -7.47
N MET A 149 -28.55 13.16 -6.73
CA MET A 149 -29.82 12.56 -7.12
C MET A 149 -31.02 13.46 -6.80
N GLY A 150 -30.81 14.69 -6.33
CA GLY A 150 -31.83 15.65 -5.94
C GLY A 150 -32.44 15.42 -4.56
N TYR A 151 -32.65 14.17 -4.14
CA TYR A 151 -33.13 13.80 -2.80
C TYR A 151 -32.01 13.35 -1.84
N LYS A 152 -30.86 13.00 -2.38
CA LYS A 152 -29.63 12.70 -1.66
C LYS A 152 -28.41 13.02 -2.53
N LYS A 153 -27.33 13.39 -1.89
CA LYS A 153 -26.00 13.52 -2.50
C LYS A 153 -25.14 12.36 -2.03
N GLN A 154 -24.47 11.69 -2.97
CA GLN A 154 -23.50 10.65 -2.68
C GLN A 154 -22.10 11.21 -2.93
N LEU A 155 -21.20 11.03 -1.99
CA LEU A 155 -19.83 11.51 -2.07
C LEU A 155 -18.85 10.42 -1.64
N TYR A 156 -17.85 10.18 -2.46
CA TYR A 156 -16.75 9.27 -2.19
C TYR A 156 -15.45 9.96 -2.64
N VAL A 157 -14.47 10.02 -1.76
CA VAL A 157 -13.13 10.56 -2.06
C VAL A 157 -12.10 9.68 -1.37
N PHE A 158 -11.22 9.09 -2.14
CA PHE A 158 -9.99 8.45 -1.69
C PHE A 158 -9.01 8.52 -2.84
N LYS A 159 -8.23 9.59 -2.88
CA LYS A 159 -7.38 9.93 -4.04
C LYS A 159 -6.06 10.57 -3.60
N ASP A 160 -5.23 10.87 -4.61
CA ASP A 160 -3.90 11.44 -4.41
C ASP A 160 -3.10 10.63 -3.38
N ILE A 161 -3.18 9.30 -3.52
CA ILE A 161 -2.61 8.36 -2.57
C ILE A 161 -1.09 8.37 -2.74
N VAL A 162 -0.38 8.60 -1.65
CA VAL A 162 1.08 8.55 -1.59
C VAL A 162 1.49 7.50 -0.57
N CYS A 163 2.20 6.48 -1.04
CA CYS A 163 2.83 5.48 -0.19
C CYS A 163 4.32 5.80 -0.09
N GLU A 164 4.84 5.95 1.13
CA GLU A 164 6.21 6.41 1.35
C GLU A 164 6.91 5.56 2.40
N PHE A 165 8.08 5.01 2.04
CA PHE A 165 9.00 4.38 2.98
C PHE A 165 9.77 5.48 3.73
N LYS A 166 9.42 5.72 4.99
CA LYS A 166 10.11 6.69 5.85
C LYS A 166 11.45 6.14 6.34
N ASP A 167 11.49 4.81 6.54
CA ASP A 167 12.67 4.00 6.79
C ASP A 167 12.35 2.60 6.24
N PHE A 168 13.31 1.67 6.26
CA PHE A 168 13.09 0.30 5.78
C PHE A 168 12.01 -0.47 6.56
N ASP A 169 11.72 -0.07 7.78
CA ASP A 169 10.72 -0.69 8.63
C ASP A 169 9.51 0.20 8.95
N VAL A 170 9.46 1.39 8.37
CA VAL A 170 8.34 2.33 8.56
C VAL A 170 7.81 2.77 7.21
N LEU A 171 6.52 2.55 6.99
CA LEU A 171 5.81 2.91 5.79
C LEU A 171 4.62 3.79 6.17
N SER A 172 4.36 4.84 5.39
CA SER A 172 3.15 5.64 5.53
C SER A 172 2.32 5.63 4.25
N ILE A 173 0.99 5.64 4.42
CA ILE A 173 0.04 5.85 3.33
C ILE A 173 -0.76 7.10 3.64
N LYS A 174 -0.67 8.07 2.73
CA LYS A 174 -1.38 9.35 2.81
C LYS A 174 -2.39 9.42 1.68
N ALA A 175 -3.63 9.86 1.96
CA ALA A 175 -4.67 10.03 0.95
C ALA A 175 -5.57 11.23 1.26
N GLU A 176 -6.04 11.93 0.22
CA GLU A 176 -7.15 12.86 0.36
C GLU A 176 -8.46 12.07 0.51
N THR A 177 -9.27 12.43 1.48
CA THR A 177 -10.54 11.76 1.77
C THR A 177 -11.59 12.71 2.34
N VAL A 178 -12.80 12.20 2.54
CA VAL A 178 -13.91 12.91 3.17
C VAL A 178 -14.50 12.08 4.29
N PHE A 179 -14.89 12.74 5.36
CA PHE A 179 -15.63 12.13 6.44
C PHE A 179 -16.84 12.99 6.80
N TYR A 180 -17.83 12.39 7.44
CA TYR A 180 -18.92 13.10 8.07
C TYR A 180 -18.61 13.21 9.56
N ASP A 181 -18.48 14.44 10.02
CA ASP A 181 -18.30 14.75 11.45
C ASP A 181 -19.67 14.88 12.11
N TYR A 182 -19.99 13.92 12.96
CA TYR A 182 -21.30 13.87 13.60
C TYR A 182 -21.49 14.97 14.64
N SER A 183 -20.43 15.45 15.27
CA SER A 183 -20.50 16.53 16.26
C SER A 183 -20.82 17.88 15.64
N SER A 184 -20.32 18.18 14.46
CA SER A 184 -20.57 19.41 13.70
C SER A 184 -21.67 19.25 12.64
N GLU A 185 -22.19 18.05 12.45
CA GLU A 185 -23.16 17.69 11.40
C GLU A 185 -22.72 18.13 10.00
N SER A 186 -21.43 18.00 9.70
CA SER A 186 -20.86 18.52 8.45
C SER A 186 -19.88 17.55 7.78
N VAL A 187 -19.72 17.74 6.46
CA VAL A 187 -18.70 17.02 5.69
C VAL A 187 -17.36 17.72 5.89
N GLN A 188 -16.38 16.98 6.34
CA GLN A 188 -15.01 17.40 6.46
C GLN A 188 -14.19 16.78 5.29
N ARG A 189 -13.42 17.60 4.58
CA ARG A 189 -12.49 17.15 3.54
C ARG A 189 -11.07 17.44 4.02
N GLY A 190 -10.22 16.46 3.95
CA GLY A 190 -8.84 16.60 4.40
C GLY A 190 -7.99 15.43 3.96
N THR A 191 -6.87 15.26 4.65
CA THR A 191 -5.92 14.19 4.39
C THR A 191 -5.84 13.27 5.59
N VAL A 192 -5.93 11.97 5.33
CA VAL A 192 -5.57 10.94 6.32
C VAL A 192 -4.17 10.42 6.03
N THR A 193 -3.39 10.18 7.09
CA THR A 193 -2.07 9.51 7.00
C THR A 193 -2.06 8.33 7.94
N TYR A 194 -1.84 7.14 7.41
CA TYR A 194 -1.68 5.90 8.16
C TYR A 194 -0.19 5.59 8.28
N PHE A 195 0.26 5.21 9.46
CA PHE A 195 1.66 4.83 9.72
C PHE A 195 1.74 3.37 10.11
N PHE A 196 2.60 2.65 9.40
CA PHE A 196 2.80 1.22 9.56
C PHE A 196 4.23 0.92 9.94
N LYS A 197 4.41 -0.09 10.78
CA LYS A 197 5.73 -0.60 11.17
C LYS A 197 5.85 -2.07 10.86
N CYS A 198 7.00 -2.45 10.29
CA CYS A 198 7.30 -3.83 9.98
C CYS A 198 7.37 -4.69 11.24
N VAL A 199 6.52 -5.72 11.33
CA VAL A 199 6.41 -6.62 12.48
C VAL A 199 6.93 -8.02 12.19
N SER A 200 7.00 -8.42 10.90
CA SER A 200 7.53 -9.72 10.49
C SER A 200 8.18 -9.63 9.12
N GLY A 201 9.06 -10.57 8.78
CA GLY A 201 9.68 -10.67 7.45
C GLY A 201 11.14 -10.26 7.39
N LYS A 202 11.68 -9.58 8.38
CA LYS A 202 13.11 -9.21 8.40
C LYS A 202 14.01 -10.44 8.45
N GLY A 203 14.71 -10.72 7.35
CA GLY A 203 15.79 -11.72 7.29
C GLY A 203 15.39 -13.11 6.80
N LYS A 204 14.18 -13.29 6.25
CA LYS A 204 13.81 -14.52 5.55
C LYS A 204 13.36 -14.19 4.13
N SER A 205 14.34 -14.03 3.23
CA SER A 205 14.03 -14.08 1.80
C SER A 205 13.51 -15.48 1.45
N PRO A 206 12.38 -15.61 0.74
CA PRO A 206 11.94 -16.91 0.20
C PRO A 206 13.00 -17.57 -0.69
N VAL A 207 13.92 -16.79 -1.26
CA VAL A 207 15.04 -17.27 -2.06
C VAL A 207 16.06 -18.03 -1.20
N ALA A 208 16.29 -17.63 0.06
CA ALA A 208 17.18 -18.37 0.98
C ALA A 208 16.60 -19.74 1.33
N GLU A 209 15.29 -19.85 1.48
CA GLU A 209 14.61 -21.11 1.77
C GLU A 209 14.65 -22.09 0.58
N LEU A 210 14.61 -21.58 -0.66
CA LEU A 210 14.73 -22.40 -1.88
C LEU A 210 16.16 -22.94 -2.10
N VAL A 211 17.18 -22.21 -1.65
CA VAL A 211 18.58 -22.65 -1.76
C VAL A 211 18.91 -23.70 -0.71
N GLU A 212 18.39 -23.60 0.53
CA GLU A 212 18.61 -24.62 1.57
C GLU A 212 17.96 -25.97 1.23
N VAL A 213 16.80 -25.97 0.54
CA VAL A 213 16.13 -27.22 0.14
C VAL A 213 16.88 -27.93 -1.03
N SER A 214 17.65 -27.19 -1.83
CA SER A 214 18.42 -27.78 -2.95
C SER A 214 19.74 -28.42 -2.52
N GLU A 215 20.29 -28.09 -1.36
CA GLU A 215 21.52 -28.70 -0.83
C GLU A 215 21.32 -30.00 -0.04
N ILE A 216 20.05 -30.36 0.29
CA ILE A 216 19.74 -31.58 1.07
C ILE A 216 19.37 -32.78 0.18
N GLY A 217 19.45 -32.64 -1.13
CA GLY A 217 19.00 -33.65 -2.09
C GLY A 217 20.09 -34.24 -3.01
N ILE A 218 21.19 -34.76 -2.47
CA ILE A 218 22.04 -35.79 -3.15
C ILE A 218 22.62 -36.75 -2.11
#